data_dec03157501395a2b6372e61ee484aeb
#
_entry.id   dec03157501395a2b6372e61ee484aeb
#
_cell.length_a   1.000
_cell.length_b   1.000
_cell.length_c   1.000
_cell.angle_alpha   90.00
_cell.angle_beta   90.00
_cell.angle_gamma   90.00
#
_symmetry.space_group_name_H-M   'P 1'
#
loop_
_entity.id
_entity.type
_entity.pdbx_description
1 polymer ?
#
loop_
_entity_poly.entity_id
_entity_poly.type
_entity_poly.pdbx_seq_one_letter_code
_entity_poly.pdbx_strand_id
1 'polypeptide(L)'
;MKLLGIVTLLISIYSLSANAKDMSLDNYINMPYSAVRAGLISEGWKALTNKKILDSSVYAVGSFEQGYGEVLDCVSMERDQCQFVLTKNKQLIVITTKEKALNIESMEIKK
;
A
#
# COMPACT_ATOMS: atom_id res chain seq x y z
N MET A 1 -40.43 15.11 -4.35
CA MET A 1 -40.23 15.57 -5.71
C MET A 1 -38.79 15.73 -6.02
N LYS A 2 -38.29 16.91 -5.85
CA LYS A 2 -36.87 17.16 -6.15
C LYS A 2 -35.91 16.33 -5.34
N LEU A 3 -36.37 15.88 -4.20
CA LEU A 3 -35.57 15.05 -3.31
C LEU A 3 -35.18 13.71 -3.93
N LEU A 4 -35.95 13.27 -4.89
CA LEU A 4 -35.66 12.01 -5.55
C LEU A 4 -34.34 12.00 -6.27
N GLY A 5 -33.96 13.13 -6.83
CA GLY A 5 -32.67 13.23 -7.50
C GLY A 5 -31.51 13.06 -6.53
N ILE A 6 -31.67 13.51 -5.32
CA ILE A 6 -30.64 13.38 -4.30
C ILE A 6 -30.43 11.94 -3.92
N VAL A 7 -31.50 11.19 -3.80
CA VAL A 7 -31.41 9.78 -3.46
C VAL A 7 -30.64 9.01 -4.52
N THR A 8 -30.87 9.35 -5.77
CA THR A 8 -30.17 8.70 -6.87
C THR A 8 -28.65 8.91 -6.78
N LEU A 9 -28.23 10.08 -6.38
CA LEU A 9 -26.81 10.36 -6.24
C LEU A 9 -26.16 9.49 -5.19
N LEU A 10 -26.85 9.22 -4.10
CA LEU A 10 -26.31 8.37 -3.04
C LEU A 10 -26.06 6.97 -3.54
N ILE A 11 -26.90 6.46 -4.38
CA ILE A 11 -26.74 5.14 -4.95
C ILE A 11 -25.47 5.05 -5.78
N SER A 12 -25.16 6.11 -6.51
CA SER A 12 -23.96 6.15 -7.33
C SER A 12 -22.70 5.98 -6.50
N ILE A 13 -22.70 6.50 -5.30
CA ILE A 13 -21.54 6.38 -4.41
C ILE A 13 -21.28 4.92 -4.05
N TYR A 14 -22.30 4.14 -3.83
CA TYR A 14 -22.12 2.73 -3.53
C TYR A 14 -21.48 1.98 -4.68
N SER A 15 -21.81 2.35 -5.90
CA SER A 15 -21.21 1.72 -7.06
C SER A 15 -19.71 1.93 -7.10
N LEU A 16 -19.27 3.11 -6.72
CA LEU A 16 -17.83 3.39 -6.68
C LEU A 16 -17.11 2.54 -5.65
N SER A 17 -17.74 2.31 -4.50
CA SER A 17 -17.15 1.47 -3.47
C SER A 17 -16.99 0.03 -3.94
N ALA A 18 -17.96 -0.48 -4.66
CA ALA A 18 -17.89 -1.83 -5.20
C ALA A 18 -16.75 -1.96 -6.20
N ASN A 19 -16.52 -0.93 -7.00
CA ASN A 19 -15.46 -0.96 -8.00
C ASN A 19 -14.08 -0.95 -7.40
N ALA A 20 -13.94 -0.48 -6.17
CA ALA A 20 -12.63 -0.44 -5.51
C ALA A 20 -12.00 -1.82 -5.39
N LYS A 21 -12.81 -2.88 -5.33
CA LYS A 21 -12.28 -4.25 -5.22
C LYS A 21 -11.55 -4.71 -6.46
N ASP A 22 -11.94 -4.16 -7.59
CA ASP A 22 -11.37 -4.56 -8.87
C ASP A 22 -10.36 -3.55 -9.39
N MET A 23 -9.93 -2.63 -8.51
CA MET A 23 -9.00 -1.60 -8.93
C MET A 23 -7.66 -2.23 -9.32
N SER A 24 -7.16 -1.82 -10.47
CA SER A 24 -5.88 -2.31 -10.96
C SER A 24 -4.75 -1.76 -10.08
N LEU A 25 -3.81 -2.63 -9.72
CA LEU A 25 -2.64 -2.21 -8.96
C LEU A 25 -1.76 -1.26 -9.76
N ASP A 26 -1.87 -1.28 -11.08
CA ASP A 26 -1.09 -0.39 -11.93
C ASP A 26 -1.38 1.09 -11.67
N ASN A 27 -2.54 1.38 -11.12
CA ASN A 27 -2.90 2.76 -10.80
C ASN A 27 -2.05 3.35 -9.68
N TYR A 28 -1.36 2.50 -8.94
CA TYR A 28 -0.52 2.95 -7.83
C TYR A 28 0.94 3.17 -8.23
N ILE A 29 1.32 2.75 -9.43
CA ILE A 29 2.71 2.89 -9.86
C ILE A 29 3.11 4.36 -9.88
N ASN A 30 4.29 4.65 -9.36
CA ASN A 30 4.86 5.99 -9.22
C ASN A 30 4.17 6.87 -8.17
N MET A 31 3.18 6.35 -7.45
CA MET A 31 2.62 7.07 -6.31
C MET A 31 3.51 6.90 -5.08
N PRO A 32 3.52 7.86 -4.16
CA PRO A 32 4.31 7.69 -2.93
C PRO A 32 3.73 6.60 -2.04
N TYR A 33 4.63 5.80 -1.45
CA TYR A 33 4.23 4.69 -0.61
C TYR A 33 3.31 5.14 0.54
N SER A 34 3.61 6.29 1.15
CA SER A 34 2.80 6.77 2.27
C SER A 34 1.32 6.94 1.92
N ALA A 35 1.04 7.43 0.71
CA ALA A 35 -0.33 7.60 0.26
C ALA A 35 -1.01 6.26 -0.02
N VAL A 36 -0.30 5.36 -0.69
CA VAL A 36 -0.83 4.04 -1.02
C VAL A 36 -1.05 3.23 0.27
N ARG A 37 -0.11 3.31 1.19
CA ARG A 37 -0.21 2.63 2.48
C ARG A 37 -1.46 3.07 3.25
N ALA A 38 -1.68 4.38 3.33
CA ALA A 38 -2.85 4.91 4.03
C ALA A 38 -4.14 4.42 3.38
N GLY A 39 -4.20 4.40 2.05
CA GLY A 39 -5.37 3.90 1.34
C GLY A 39 -5.61 2.43 1.59
N LEU A 40 -4.57 1.61 1.56
CA LEU A 40 -4.70 0.18 1.81
C LEU A 40 -5.17 -0.11 3.23
N ILE A 41 -4.61 0.61 4.21
CA ILE A 41 -5.01 0.43 5.59
C ILE A 41 -6.49 0.80 5.77
N SER A 42 -6.95 1.84 5.11
CA SER A 42 -8.36 2.23 5.18
C SER A 42 -9.27 1.17 4.57
N GLU A 43 -8.75 0.34 3.67
CA GLU A 43 -9.52 -0.74 3.05
C GLU A 43 -9.41 -2.06 3.81
N GLY A 44 -8.73 -2.06 4.95
CA GLY A 44 -8.65 -3.25 5.78
C GLY A 44 -7.35 -4.01 5.71
N TRP A 45 -6.39 -3.57 4.89
CA TRP A 45 -5.07 -4.17 4.89
C TRP A 45 -4.34 -3.80 6.18
N LYS A 46 -3.53 -4.70 6.67
CA LYS A 46 -2.79 -4.51 7.91
C LYS A 46 -1.29 -4.55 7.62
N ALA A 47 -0.58 -3.60 8.18
CA ALA A 47 0.88 -3.56 8.10
C ALA A 47 1.43 -4.51 9.14
N LEU A 48 2.17 -5.54 8.70
CA LEU A 48 2.77 -6.50 9.61
C LEU A 48 4.13 -5.99 10.05
N THR A 49 4.36 -6.00 11.37
CA THR A 49 5.65 -5.58 11.90
C THR A 49 6.72 -6.63 11.62
N ASN A 50 7.81 -6.21 11.02
CA ASN A 50 8.95 -7.09 10.77
C ASN A 50 9.75 -7.26 12.05
N LYS A 51 9.60 -8.39 12.71
CA LYS A 51 10.28 -8.67 13.97
C LYS A 51 11.76 -8.98 13.81
N LYS A 52 12.21 -9.17 12.57
CA LYS A 52 13.62 -9.48 12.28
C LYS A 52 14.32 -8.30 11.63
N ILE A 53 13.82 -7.10 11.90
CA ILE A 53 14.35 -5.91 11.25
C ILE A 53 15.84 -5.70 11.48
N LEU A 54 16.36 -6.14 12.63
CA LEU A 54 17.77 -5.97 12.93
C LEU A 54 18.68 -6.85 12.07
N ASP A 55 18.10 -7.86 11.44
CA ASP A 55 18.84 -8.72 10.51
C ASP A 55 18.82 -8.17 9.08
N SER A 56 18.11 -7.06 8.88
CA SER A 56 17.98 -6.45 7.57
C SER A 56 19.04 -5.36 7.38
N SER A 57 19.04 -4.75 6.19
CA SER A 57 19.98 -3.69 5.90
C SER A 57 19.71 -2.45 6.76
N VAL A 58 20.73 -1.60 6.87
CA VAL A 58 20.61 -0.36 7.62
C VAL A 58 19.54 0.57 7.03
N TYR A 59 19.29 0.44 5.73
CA TYR A 59 18.25 1.24 5.07
C TYR A 59 16.86 0.77 5.47
N ALA A 60 16.69 -0.53 5.65
CA ALA A 60 15.41 -1.06 6.12
C ALA A 60 15.15 -0.62 7.56
N VAL A 61 16.18 -0.62 8.41
CA VAL A 61 16.06 -0.13 9.78
C VAL A 61 15.62 1.32 9.78
N GLY A 62 16.17 2.14 8.88
CA GLY A 62 15.77 3.54 8.76
C GLY A 62 14.29 3.70 8.42
N SER A 63 13.78 2.90 7.48
CA SER A 63 12.36 2.93 7.14
C SER A 63 11.49 2.48 8.30
N PHE A 64 11.92 1.47 9.02
CA PHE A 64 11.22 0.99 10.20
C PHE A 64 11.10 2.10 11.25
N GLU A 65 12.19 2.82 11.50
CA GLU A 65 12.20 3.90 12.48
C GLU A 65 11.33 5.09 12.07
N GLN A 66 11.09 5.24 10.76
CA GLN A 66 10.19 6.28 10.28
C GLN A 66 8.71 5.92 10.43
N GLY A 67 8.42 4.73 10.94
CA GLY A 67 7.06 4.32 11.18
C GLY A 67 6.56 3.22 10.24
N TYR A 68 7.40 2.75 9.32
CA TYR A 68 7.01 1.69 8.39
C TYR A 68 7.49 0.34 8.91
N GLY A 69 6.88 -0.10 10.01
CA GLY A 69 7.25 -1.36 10.64
C GLY A 69 7.08 -2.59 9.77
N GLU A 70 6.37 -2.46 8.67
CA GLU A 70 6.12 -3.54 7.72
C GLU A 70 7.22 -3.70 6.67
N VAL A 71 8.29 -2.93 6.75
CA VAL A 71 9.38 -3.03 5.80
C VAL A 71 10.05 -4.41 5.92
N LEU A 72 10.26 -5.07 4.77
CA LEU A 72 11.00 -6.34 4.76
C LEU A 72 12.48 -6.08 4.66
N ASP A 73 12.89 -5.35 3.66
CA ASP A 73 14.29 -5.04 3.44
C ASP A 73 14.40 -3.91 2.42
N CYS A 74 15.56 -3.28 2.41
CA CYS A 74 15.88 -2.24 1.44
C CYS A 74 17.27 -2.50 0.89
N VAL A 75 17.46 -2.21 -0.40
CA VAL A 75 18.78 -2.25 -1.02
C VAL A 75 19.07 -0.87 -1.58
N SER A 76 20.28 -0.40 -1.37
CA SER A 76 20.67 0.94 -1.77
C SER A 76 21.55 0.97 -3.00
N MET A 77 21.44 -0.05 -3.83
CA MET A 77 22.29 -0.12 -5.03
C MET A 77 21.98 1.06 -5.95
N GLU A 78 21.49 0.80 -7.14
CA GLU A 78 21.23 1.89 -8.07
C GLU A 78 19.91 2.59 -7.84
N ARG A 79 18.96 1.93 -7.17
CA ARG A 79 17.58 2.39 -7.14
C ARG A 79 17.00 2.64 -5.76
N ASP A 80 17.76 2.39 -4.72
CA ASP A 80 17.25 2.55 -3.34
C ASP A 80 15.91 1.85 -3.16
N GLN A 81 15.83 0.58 -3.55
CA GLN A 81 14.60 -0.18 -3.49
C GLN A 81 14.29 -0.68 -2.08
N CYS A 82 13.03 -0.57 -1.69
CA CYS A 82 12.52 -1.16 -0.46
C CYS A 82 11.33 -2.04 -0.77
N GLN A 83 11.11 -3.06 0.07
CA GLN A 83 9.92 -3.90 -0.03
C GLN A 83 9.14 -3.83 1.27
N PHE A 84 7.83 -3.74 1.14
CA PHE A 84 6.90 -3.66 2.27
C PHE A 84 5.81 -4.70 2.09
N VAL A 85 5.30 -5.26 3.20
CA VAL A 85 4.27 -6.29 3.13
C VAL A 85 3.10 -5.92 4.02
N LEU A 86 1.90 -5.96 3.44
CA LEU A 86 0.67 -5.83 4.19
C LEU A 86 -0.18 -7.08 3.97
N THR A 87 -1.07 -7.36 4.89
CA THR A 87 -1.91 -8.54 4.81
C THR A 87 -3.39 -8.19 4.96
N LYS A 88 -4.24 -8.96 4.32
CA LYS A 88 -5.69 -8.84 4.47
C LYS A 88 -6.29 -10.21 4.21
N ASN A 89 -7.02 -10.72 5.21
CA ASN A 89 -7.54 -12.08 5.18
C ASN A 89 -6.34 -13.02 4.99
N LYS A 90 -6.29 -13.86 4.06
CA LYS A 90 -5.16 -14.78 3.88
C LYS A 90 -4.28 -14.36 2.71
N GLN A 91 -4.36 -13.10 2.32
CA GLN A 91 -3.58 -12.58 1.21
C GLN A 91 -2.48 -11.66 1.70
N LEU A 92 -1.41 -11.61 0.94
CA LEU A 92 -0.32 -10.66 1.16
C LEU A 92 -0.22 -9.76 -0.04
N ILE A 93 0.10 -8.50 0.21
CA ILE A 93 0.47 -7.59 -0.87
C ILE A 93 1.92 -7.20 -0.63
N VAL A 94 2.75 -7.41 -1.64
CA VAL A 94 4.16 -7.05 -1.59
C VAL A 94 4.36 -5.81 -2.45
N ILE A 95 4.85 -4.77 -1.84
CA ILE A 95 5.03 -3.47 -2.49
C ILE A 95 6.53 -3.20 -2.59
N THR A 96 7.01 -2.98 -3.81
CA THR A 96 8.39 -2.61 -4.06
C THR A 96 8.42 -1.13 -4.41
N THR A 97 9.26 -0.38 -3.71
CA THR A 97 9.42 1.05 -3.97
C THR A 97 10.78 1.33 -4.56
N LYS A 98 10.93 2.50 -5.14
CA LYS A 98 12.19 2.97 -5.73
C LYS A 98 12.47 4.38 -5.25
N GLU A 99 13.76 4.75 -5.27
CA GLU A 99 14.20 6.09 -4.90
C GLU A 99 13.95 6.39 -3.43
N LYS A 100 14.61 7.41 -2.93
CA LYS A 100 14.48 7.80 -1.53
C LYS A 100 13.08 8.29 -1.19
N ALA A 101 12.35 8.74 -2.19
CA ALA A 101 10.97 9.19 -1.99
C ALA A 101 10.00 8.03 -1.81
N LEU A 102 10.45 6.78 -1.95
CA LEU A 102 9.62 5.58 -1.82
C LEU A 102 8.41 5.61 -2.75
N ASN A 103 8.67 5.88 -4.02
CA ASN A 103 7.60 5.78 -5.03
C ASN A 103 7.38 4.33 -5.41
N ILE A 104 6.13 3.98 -5.65
CA ILE A 104 5.78 2.59 -5.96
C ILE A 104 6.39 2.19 -7.30
N GLU A 105 7.17 1.12 -7.30
CA GLU A 105 7.69 0.53 -8.52
C GLU A 105 6.83 -0.64 -8.98
N SER A 106 6.41 -1.49 -8.03
CA SER A 106 5.54 -2.62 -8.35
C SER A 106 4.74 -3.06 -7.14
N MET A 107 3.62 -3.70 -7.38
CA MET A 107 2.77 -4.27 -6.34
C MET A 107 2.29 -5.63 -6.80
N GLU A 108 2.30 -6.61 -5.90
CA GLU A 108 1.90 -7.97 -6.22
C GLU A 108 1.12 -8.57 -5.06
N ILE A 109 -0.03 -9.17 -5.37
CA ILE A 109 -0.83 -9.85 -4.36
C ILE A 109 -0.53 -11.34 -4.42
N LYS A 110 -0.22 -11.92 -3.26
CA LYS A 110 0.05 -13.35 -3.10
C LYS A 110 -0.95 -13.98 -2.15
N LYS A 111 -1.35 -15.19 -2.46
CA LYS A 111 -2.29 -15.93 -1.61
C LYS A 111 -1.58 -16.90 -0.69
#